data_a95ccbb3c0b428a0095f01009a4cc753
#
_entry.id   a95ccbb3c0b428a0095f01009a4cc753
#
_cell.length_a   1.000
_cell.length_b   1.000
_cell.length_c   1.000
_cell.angle_alpha   90.00
_cell.angle_beta   90.00
_cell.angle_gamma   90.00
#
_symmetry.space_group_name_H-M   'P 1'
#
loop_
_entity.id
_entity.type
_entity.pdbx_description
1 polymer ?
#
loop_
_entity_poly.entity_id
_entity_poly.type
_entity_poly.pdbx_seq_one_letter_code
_entity_poly.pdbx_strand_id
1 'polypeptide(L)'
;MEFNFFLIITQICIFCTFYIIYLSTMYANKDLWQGIDEDKLYLLACDAFYFTISTHTSLGYGDIIPKSRIVRMLSSLHMITVFTFYFFIY
;
A
#
# COMPACT_ATOMS: atom_id res chain seq x y z
N MET A 1 -22.12 0.24 18.08
CA MET A 1 -21.09 -0.56 17.41
C MET A 1 -19.92 -0.79 18.34
N GLU A 2 -19.60 -2.03 18.58
CA GLU A 2 -18.51 -2.35 19.46
C GLU A 2 -17.17 -2.09 18.77
N PHE A 3 -16.23 -1.56 19.55
CA PHE A 3 -14.89 -1.32 19.10
C PHE A 3 -14.15 -2.65 19.04
N ASN A 4 -13.70 -3.03 17.86
CA ASN A 4 -13.07 -4.32 17.65
C ASN A 4 -11.57 -4.17 17.49
N PHE A 5 -10.82 -4.46 18.55
CA PHE A 5 -9.36 -4.42 18.51
C PHE A 5 -8.77 -5.37 17.48
N PHE A 6 -9.39 -6.53 17.32
CA PHE A 6 -8.93 -7.50 16.35
C PHE A 6 -8.95 -6.92 14.93
N LEU A 7 -10.01 -6.20 14.60
CA LEU A 7 -10.12 -5.55 13.29
C LEU A 7 -9.01 -4.52 13.08
N ILE A 8 -8.75 -3.69 14.09
CA ILE A 8 -7.73 -2.65 14.00
C ILE A 8 -6.34 -3.27 13.85
N ILE A 9 -6.02 -4.29 14.65
CA ILE A 9 -4.74 -4.99 14.57
C ILE A 9 -4.57 -5.62 13.19
N THR A 10 -5.63 -6.23 12.67
CA THR A 10 -5.61 -6.85 11.34
C THR A 10 -5.32 -5.80 10.27
N GLN A 11 -5.97 -4.65 10.33
CA GLN A 11 -5.77 -3.57 9.36
C GLN A 11 -4.33 -3.03 9.42
N ILE A 12 -3.79 -2.87 10.62
CA ILE A 12 -2.41 -2.41 10.79
C ILE A 12 -1.44 -3.44 10.21
N CYS A 13 -1.68 -4.72 10.45
CA CYS A 13 -0.82 -5.78 9.90
C CYS A 13 -0.86 -5.79 8.38
N ILE A 14 -2.02 -5.65 7.78
CA ILE A 14 -2.16 -5.58 6.31
C ILE A 14 -1.40 -4.36 5.79
N PHE A 15 -1.59 -3.21 6.40
CA PHE A 15 -0.91 -1.99 6.01
C PHE A 15 0.61 -2.15 6.04
N CYS A 16 1.14 -2.66 7.16
CA CYS A 16 2.58 -2.82 7.31
C CYS A 16 3.15 -3.82 6.31
N THR A 17 2.45 -4.91 6.06
CA THR A 17 2.88 -5.92 5.10
C THR A 17 3.03 -5.32 3.70
N PHE A 18 2.00 -4.62 3.23
CA PHE A 18 2.04 -4.03 1.90
C PHE A 18 2.98 -2.84 1.83
N TYR A 19 3.12 -2.08 2.92
CA TYR A 19 4.08 -0.98 2.98
C TYR A 19 5.51 -1.50 2.75
N ILE A 20 5.88 -2.59 3.43
CA ILE A 20 7.20 -3.19 3.28
C ILE A 20 7.39 -3.69 1.84
N ILE A 21 6.38 -4.32 1.27
CA ILE A 21 6.44 -4.82 -0.10
C ILE A 21 6.65 -3.66 -1.08
N TYR A 22 5.87 -2.59 -0.96
CA TYR A 22 5.99 -1.44 -1.86
C TYR A 22 7.34 -0.74 -1.71
N LEU A 23 7.79 -0.54 -0.47
CA LEU A 23 9.08 0.08 -0.23
C LEU A 23 10.21 -0.76 -0.82
N SER A 24 10.14 -2.07 -0.67
CA SER A 24 11.14 -2.98 -1.23
C SER A 24 11.20 -2.89 -2.75
N THR A 25 10.04 -2.84 -3.42
CA THR A 25 10.03 -2.71 -4.87
C THR A 25 10.53 -1.35 -5.34
N MET A 26 10.21 -0.28 -4.63
CA MET A 26 10.70 1.05 -4.96
C MET A 26 12.22 1.13 -4.81
N TYR A 27 12.75 0.55 -3.73
CA TYR A 27 14.19 0.57 -3.47
C TYR A 27 14.95 -0.30 -4.46
N ALA A 28 14.37 -1.45 -4.83
CA ALA A 28 15.03 -2.38 -5.75
C ALA A 28 15.05 -1.85 -7.18
N ASN A 29 13.97 -1.24 -7.64
CA ASN A 29 13.88 -0.72 -8.99
C ASN A 29 12.77 0.32 -9.09
N LYS A 30 13.15 1.60 -9.03
CA LYS A 30 12.18 2.68 -9.11
C LYS A 30 11.55 2.82 -10.49
N ASP A 31 12.09 2.17 -11.52
CA ASP A 31 11.48 2.16 -12.84
C ASP A 31 10.18 1.39 -12.89
N LEU A 32 9.89 0.58 -11.88
CA LEU A 32 8.60 -0.08 -11.73
C LEU A 32 7.48 0.89 -11.34
N TRP A 33 7.84 2.12 -10.99
CA TRP A 33 6.91 3.10 -10.48
C TRP A 33 6.95 4.39 -11.28
N GLN A 34 5.86 5.11 -11.30
CA GLN A 34 5.76 6.45 -11.85
C GLN A 34 5.57 7.44 -10.69
N GLY A 35 6.26 8.57 -10.75
CA GLY A 35 6.19 9.58 -9.71
C GLY A 35 7.26 9.46 -8.64
N ILE A 36 8.19 8.53 -8.79
CA ILE A 36 9.29 8.32 -7.86
C ILE A 36 10.56 8.85 -8.50
N ASP A 37 11.10 9.94 -7.96
CA ASP A 37 12.29 10.60 -8.53
C ASP A 37 13.51 10.50 -7.62
N GLU A 38 13.35 9.98 -6.38
CA GLU A 38 14.41 10.01 -5.39
C GLU A 38 15.00 8.63 -5.17
N ASP A 39 16.33 8.61 -4.86
CA ASP A 39 17.05 7.38 -4.57
C ASP A 39 17.29 7.18 -3.07
N LYS A 40 17.15 8.24 -2.27
CA LYS A 40 17.43 8.16 -0.83
C LYS A 40 16.35 7.35 -0.12
N LEU A 41 16.78 6.43 0.74
CA LEU A 41 15.87 5.50 1.39
C LEU A 41 14.78 6.21 2.21
N TYR A 42 15.14 7.27 2.93
CA TYR A 42 14.14 7.94 3.77
C TYR A 42 13.06 8.65 2.92
N LEU A 43 13.44 9.13 1.73
CA LEU A 43 12.47 9.73 0.82
C LEU A 43 11.60 8.68 0.15
N LEU A 44 12.18 7.54 -0.21
CA LEU A 44 11.42 6.41 -0.72
C LEU A 44 10.47 5.87 0.34
N ALA A 45 10.88 5.86 1.60
CA ALA A 45 10.02 5.43 2.69
C ALA A 45 8.79 6.33 2.82
N CYS A 46 8.97 7.65 2.67
CA CYS A 46 7.86 8.59 2.69
C CYS A 46 6.92 8.37 1.50
N ASP A 47 7.47 8.17 0.31
CA ASP A 47 6.66 7.91 -0.89
C ASP A 47 5.90 6.60 -0.78
N ALA A 48 6.55 5.57 -0.25
CA ALA A 48 5.91 4.28 -0.04
C ALA A 48 4.78 4.38 0.99
N PHE A 49 4.99 5.13 2.06
CA PHE A 49 3.95 5.36 3.06
C PHE A 49 2.75 6.08 2.44
N TYR A 50 3.02 7.13 1.67
CA TYR A 50 1.97 7.88 0.99
C TYR A 50 1.17 6.99 0.04
N PHE A 51 1.85 6.20 -0.79
CA PHE A 51 1.19 5.30 -1.71
C PHE A 51 0.39 4.22 -0.97
N THR A 52 0.97 3.66 0.09
CA THR A 52 0.32 2.61 0.86
C THR A 52 -0.96 3.11 1.51
N ILE A 53 -0.92 4.30 2.11
CA ILE A 53 -2.10 4.83 2.77
C ILE A 53 -3.19 5.21 1.77
N SER A 54 -2.81 5.77 0.61
CA SER A 54 -3.79 6.11 -0.41
C SER A 54 -4.45 4.88 -1.00
N THR A 55 -3.70 3.79 -1.15
CA THR A 55 -4.23 2.52 -1.65
C THR A 55 -5.08 1.83 -0.59
N HIS A 56 -4.61 1.80 0.64
CA HIS A 56 -5.32 1.15 1.75
C HIS A 56 -6.67 1.80 1.99
N THR A 57 -6.75 3.12 1.88
CA THR A 57 -7.99 3.87 2.06
C THR A 57 -8.79 4.00 0.77
N SER A 58 -8.26 3.50 -0.34
CA SER A 58 -8.90 3.54 -1.67
C SER A 58 -9.09 4.95 -2.23
N LEU A 59 -8.27 5.91 -1.76
CA LEU A 59 -8.33 7.28 -2.29
C LEU A 59 -7.72 7.37 -3.69
N GLY A 60 -6.56 6.73 -3.88
CA GLY A 60 -5.96 6.62 -5.20
C GLY A 60 -5.63 7.94 -5.86
N TYR A 61 -4.74 8.73 -5.26
CA TYR A 61 -4.40 10.06 -5.78
C TYR A 61 -3.84 10.03 -7.20
N GLY A 62 -3.04 9.02 -7.55
CA GLY A 62 -2.59 8.83 -8.92
C GLY A 62 -1.28 9.52 -9.30
N ASP A 63 -0.64 10.23 -8.40
CA ASP A 63 0.66 10.87 -8.66
C ASP A 63 1.83 9.89 -8.49
N ILE A 64 1.67 8.89 -7.64
CA ILE A 64 2.59 7.77 -7.53
C ILE A 64 1.82 6.52 -7.92
N ILE A 65 2.17 5.93 -9.04
CA ILE A 65 1.46 4.75 -9.54
C ILE A 65 2.44 3.68 -9.98
N PRO A 66 2.09 2.40 -9.82
CA PRO A 66 2.92 1.32 -10.32
C PRO A 66 2.83 1.21 -11.83
N LYS A 67 3.96 1.03 -12.49
CA LYS A 67 4.02 0.77 -13.93
C LYS A 67 4.01 -0.72 -14.22
N SER A 68 4.64 -1.51 -13.34
CA SER A 68 4.75 -2.95 -13.51
C SER A 68 3.41 -3.64 -13.30
N ARG A 69 3.12 -4.64 -14.12
CA ARG A 69 1.91 -5.45 -13.95
C ARG A 69 1.91 -6.16 -12.60
N ILE A 70 3.09 -6.64 -12.17
CA ILE A 70 3.21 -7.35 -10.90
C ILE A 70 2.82 -6.43 -9.75
N VAL A 71 3.33 -5.20 -9.73
CA VAL A 71 3.02 -4.25 -8.65
C VAL A 71 1.57 -3.80 -8.73
N ARG A 72 1.03 -3.65 -9.94
CA ARG A 72 -0.40 -3.34 -10.11
C ARG A 72 -1.28 -4.44 -9.53
N MET A 73 -0.91 -5.70 -9.75
CA MET A 73 -1.63 -6.82 -9.18
C MET A 73 -1.51 -6.87 -7.67
N LEU A 74 -0.34 -6.54 -7.12
CA LEU A 74 -0.16 -6.44 -5.68
C LEU A 74 -1.05 -5.36 -5.09
N SER A 75 -1.15 -4.21 -5.74
CA SER A 75 -2.03 -3.13 -5.29
C SER A 75 -3.49 -3.54 -5.33
N SER A 76 -3.89 -4.24 -6.39
CA SER A 76 -5.25 -4.76 -6.51
C SER A 76 -5.57 -5.76 -5.40
N LEU A 77 -4.63 -6.65 -5.12
CA LEU A 77 -4.78 -7.61 -4.03
C LEU A 77 -4.89 -6.91 -2.68
N HIS A 78 -4.09 -5.87 -2.49
CA HIS A 78 -4.15 -5.05 -1.28
C HIS A 78 -5.56 -4.48 -1.07
N MET A 79 -6.11 -3.84 -2.09
CA MET A 79 -7.45 -3.25 -2.00
C MET A 79 -8.52 -4.31 -1.77
N ILE A 80 -8.43 -5.44 -2.48
CA ILE A 80 -9.38 -6.54 -2.31
C ILE A 80 -9.30 -7.08 -0.88
N THR A 81 -8.10 -7.24 -0.33
CA THR A 81 -7.91 -7.73 1.03
C THR A 81 -8.57 -6.78 2.04
N VAL A 82 -8.35 -5.48 1.89
CA VAL A 82 -8.95 -4.50 2.78
C VAL A 82 -10.47 -4.56 2.72
N PHE A 83 -11.05 -4.58 1.51
CA PHE A 83 -12.49 -4.64 1.34
C PHE A 83 -13.07 -5.94 1.89
N THR A 84 -12.40 -7.05 1.68
CA THR A 84 -12.84 -8.35 2.18
C THR A 84 -12.98 -8.32 3.69
N PHE A 85 -11.97 -7.80 4.40
CA PHE A 85 -12.05 -7.72 5.85
C PHE A 85 -13.14 -6.77 6.31
N TYR A 86 -13.36 -5.68 5.58
CA TYR A 86 -14.46 -4.76 5.91
C TYR A 86 -15.80 -5.45 5.82
N PHE A 87 -16.06 -6.16 4.73
CA PHE A 87 -17.36 -6.80 4.51
C PHE A 87 -17.60 -7.98 5.42
N PHE A 88 -16.58 -8.75 5.73
CA PHE A 88 -16.77 -9.96 6.54
C PHE A 88 -16.80 -9.70 8.03
N ILE A 89 -16.26 -8.58 8.49
CA ILE A 89 -16.26 -8.26 9.92
C ILE A 89 -17.43 -7.37 10.28
N TYR A 90 -17.91 -6.59 9.34
CA TYR A 90 -19.12 -5.79 9.50
C TYR A 90 -20.27 -6.45 8.77
#